data_83e70b545b09a8f814068223e2951e4e
#
_entry.id   83e70b545b09a8f814068223e2951e4e
#
_cell.length_a   1.000
_cell.length_b   1.000
_cell.length_c   1.000
_cell.angle_alpha   90.00
_cell.angle_beta   90.00
_cell.angle_gamma   90.00
#
_symmetry.space_group_name_H-M   'P 1'
#
loop_
_entity.id
_entity.type
_entity.pdbx_description
1 polymer ?
#
loop_
_entity_poly.entity_id
_entity_poly.type
_entity_poly.pdbx_seq_one_letter_code
_entity_poly.pdbx_strand_id
1 'polypeptide(L)'
;MFGFETCRPKLAGAFLGALLLSVPANALTEQYETPPEQDPATLLDGKELGPGYAVLSPVRGDGFLRIYQVQTDLGVEQIEGDGMLKLRLHEIQVLIALDSLKNDASFVDGLKQAAMKPVEFVESTVTDPVGTAKNTVSGVGRMFGRLTKGVEAAVSGKGGSPAELAKSITGQAKARRELAVDVGVDPYTFYRPLSEKLDETASVTTAGNWTVSAITSLLPGGIIVNAARQADNFRNLIVDSTPTELQERTSSVLRAVGVPEVTNAKLMGNPFYTASEKAAIAYQMQAMPGVKDLYLIAEKAADADSRDLAYFQLRRVVLMETYNSTVSPLGDIKLVSGIPVALRRDGIAAIVMPFDHVAWTQTVAQTFSAMHEGLGALPFPPTGVDFLITGDVTSMAAERIAAFGWEITGNYPIPKGPVF
;
A
#
# COMPACT_ATOMS: atom_id res chain seq x y z
N MET A 1 45.61 -85.40 16.10
CA MET A 1 45.64 -86.74 15.45
C MET A 1 44.77 -86.55 14.20
N PHE A 2 45.41 -86.74 13.04
CA PHE A 2 44.85 -86.82 11.66
C PHE A 2 43.89 -85.66 11.18
N GLY A 3 44.11 -84.98 10.09
CA GLY A 3 44.98 -85.16 8.95
C GLY A 3 44.17 -85.12 7.67
N PHE A 4 44.60 -84.28 6.69
CA PHE A 4 44.34 -84.35 5.23
C PHE A 4 42.93 -83.95 4.73
N GLU A 5 42.71 -83.41 3.59
CA GLU A 5 43.54 -82.87 2.48
C GLU A 5 42.62 -82.07 1.51
N THR A 6 43.23 -81.15 0.93
CA THR A 6 42.92 -80.42 -0.36
C THR A 6 41.87 -81.04 -1.25
N CYS A 7 41.03 -80.19 -1.82
CA CYS A 7 40.77 -80.18 -3.26
C CYS A 7 40.22 -78.82 -3.73
N ARG A 8 40.93 -78.09 -4.56
CA ARG A 8 40.43 -77.03 -5.42
C ARG A 8 39.88 -77.61 -6.73
N PRO A 9 38.87 -77.05 -7.28
CA PRO A 9 38.91 -76.80 -8.68
C PRO A 9 38.64 -75.33 -9.02
N LYS A 10 39.36 -74.91 -9.98
CA LYS A 10 39.19 -73.67 -10.78
C LYS A 10 37.88 -73.69 -11.53
N LEU A 11 37.15 -72.61 -11.54
CA LEU A 11 36.25 -72.28 -12.68
C LEU A 11 36.01 -70.77 -12.72
N ALA A 12 36.56 -70.22 -13.73
CA ALA A 12 36.01 -69.40 -14.82
C ALA A 12 35.11 -68.22 -14.42
N GLY A 13 35.68 -67.07 -14.67
CA GLY A 13 35.03 -65.76 -14.56
C GLY A 13 33.79 -65.61 -15.42
N ALA A 14 32.86 -64.93 -14.87
CA ALA A 14 31.86 -64.15 -15.63
C ALA A 14 31.86 -62.75 -15.01
N PHE A 15 32.60 -61.85 -15.64
CA PHE A 15 32.46 -60.40 -15.42
C PHE A 15 31.08 -60.00 -15.96
N LEU A 16 30.10 -59.91 -15.05
CA LEU A 16 28.87 -59.18 -15.34
C LEU A 16 29.18 -57.70 -15.13
N GLY A 17 29.50 -57.00 -16.20
CA GLY A 17 29.62 -55.54 -16.27
C GLY A 17 28.25 -54.91 -15.92
N ALA A 18 28.08 -54.47 -14.70
CA ALA A 18 27.00 -53.55 -14.37
C ALA A 18 27.26 -52.23 -15.12
N LEU A 19 26.57 -52.04 -16.24
CA LEU A 19 26.45 -50.77 -16.90
C LEU A 19 25.64 -49.84 -15.96
N LEU A 20 26.37 -49.10 -15.14
CA LEU A 20 25.78 -47.91 -14.45
C LEU A 20 25.41 -46.92 -15.56
N LEU A 21 24.16 -46.99 -16.00
CA LEU A 21 23.51 -45.89 -16.68
C LEU A 21 23.49 -44.76 -15.72
N SER A 22 24.51 -43.89 -15.78
CA SER A 22 24.46 -42.56 -15.23
C SER A 22 23.36 -41.82 -16.00
N VAL A 23 22.14 -41.84 -15.47
CA VAL A 23 21.10 -40.90 -15.81
C VAL A 23 21.69 -39.54 -15.53
N PRO A 24 21.92 -38.64 -16.49
CA PRO A 24 22.28 -37.29 -16.17
C PRO A 24 21.14 -36.77 -15.27
N ALA A 25 21.45 -36.44 -14.04
CA ALA A 25 20.59 -35.58 -13.27
C ALA A 25 20.56 -34.28 -14.06
N ASN A 26 19.59 -34.14 -14.96
CA ASN A 26 19.15 -32.85 -15.41
C ASN A 26 18.70 -32.15 -14.13
N ALA A 27 19.62 -31.42 -13.54
CA ALA A 27 19.23 -30.32 -12.70
C ALA A 27 18.35 -29.46 -13.60
N LEU A 28 17.03 -29.58 -13.45
CA LEU A 28 16.09 -28.67 -14.02
C LEU A 28 16.53 -27.32 -13.48
N THR A 29 17.23 -26.54 -14.31
CA THR A 29 17.59 -25.18 -13.96
C THR A 29 16.25 -24.50 -13.73
N GLU A 30 15.99 -24.16 -12.51
CA GLU A 30 14.72 -23.52 -12.14
C GLU A 30 14.60 -22.26 -13.00
N GLN A 31 13.59 -22.23 -13.83
CA GLN A 31 13.43 -21.14 -14.79
C GLN A 31 12.69 -20.01 -14.09
N TYR A 32 13.34 -18.86 -14.02
CA TYR A 32 12.77 -17.60 -13.53
C TYR A 32 12.49 -16.68 -14.71
N GLU A 33 11.54 -15.78 -14.53
CA GLU A 33 11.25 -14.72 -15.48
C GLU A 33 11.70 -13.36 -14.94
N THR A 34 11.95 -12.43 -15.86
CA THR A 34 12.07 -11.01 -15.52
C THR A 34 10.66 -10.42 -15.59
N PRO A 35 10.23 -9.65 -14.57
CA PRO A 35 8.94 -8.99 -14.64
C PRO A 35 8.82 -8.17 -15.92
N PRO A 36 7.70 -8.28 -16.66
CA PRO A 36 7.55 -7.55 -17.90
C PRO A 36 7.50 -6.04 -17.64
N GLU A 37 8.21 -5.27 -18.47
CA GLU A 37 8.00 -3.83 -18.50
C GLU A 37 6.65 -3.54 -19.16
N GLN A 38 5.88 -2.64 -18.55
CA GLN A 38 4.50 -2.35 -18.94
C GLN A 38 4.36 -0.89 -19.37
N ASP A 39 3.45 -0.63 -20.30
CA ASP A 39 3.12 0.72 -20.73
C ASP A 39 2.11 1.35 -19.77
N PRO A 40 2.42 2.51 -19.14
CA PRO A 40 1.50 3.19 -18.24
C PRO A 40 0.17 3.58 -18.91
N ALA A 41 0.15 3.91 -20.21
CA ALA A 41 -1.08 4.23 -20.93
C ALA A 41 -2.06 3.05 -20.92
N THR A 42 -1.53 1.83 -21.11
CA THR A 42 -2.35 0.61 -21.04
C THR A 42 -2.81 0.30 -19.62
N LEU A 43 -1.94 0.47 -18.61
CA LEU A 43 -2.27 0.18 -17.21
C LEU A 43 -3.30 1.15 -16.62
N LEU A 44 -3.30 2.39 -17.09
CA LEU A 44 -4.11 3.48 -16.54
C LEU A 44 -5.26 3.89 -17.47
N ASP A 45 -5.60 3.08 -18.47
CA ASP A 45 -6.67 3.36 -19.44
C ASP A 45 -6.52 4.75 -20.08
N GLY A 46 -5.30 5.12 -20.49
CA GLY A 46 -4.97 6.41 -21.11
C GLY A 46 -4.97 7.59 -20.13
N LYS A 47 -4.83 7.32 -18.82
CA LYS A 47 -4.76 8.34 -17.76
C LYS A 47 -3.34 8.47 -17.17
N GLU A 48 -2.33 8.09 -17.90
CA GLU A 48 -0.92 8.24 -17.53
C GLU A 48 -0.50 9.71 -17.48
N LEU A 49 -1.21 10.56 -18.20
CA LEU A 49 -1.05 11.99 -18.20
C LEU A 49 -2.29 12.66 -17.61
N GLY A 50 -2.08 13.59 -16.72
CA GLY A 50 -3.16 14.36 -16.11
C GLY A 50 -2.69 15.73 -15.63
N PRO A 51 -3.62 16.60 -15.21
CA PRO A 51 -3.25 17.86 -14.63
C PRO A 51 -2.27 17.66 -13.47
N GLY A 52 -1.08 18.26 -13.57
CA GLY A 52 -0.04 18.24 -12.54
C GLY A 52 0.76 16.95 -12.42
N TYR A 53 0.57 15.95 -13.28
CA TYR A 53 1.36 14.72 -13.25
C TYR A 53 1.54 14.06 -14.61
N ALA A 54 2.61 13.28 -14.72
CA ALA A 54 2.83 12.31 -15.79
C ALA A 54 3.41 11.03 -15.18
N VAL A 55 2.82 9.87 -15.51
CA VAL A 55 3.39 8.56 -15.17
C VAL A 55 4.31 8.15 -16.29
N LEU A 56 5.60 8.00 -15.98
CA LEU A 56 6.64 7.77 -16.98
C LEU A 56 6.70 6.31 -17.42
N SER A 57 6.98 6.09 -18.71
CA SER A 57 7.24 4.77 -19.28
C SER A 57 8.75 4.42 -19.19
N PRO A 58 9.11 3.15 -19.00
CA PRO A 58 8.25 2.01 -18.72
C PRO A 58 7.93 1.87 -17.23
N VAL A 59 6.79 1.25 -16.93
CA VAL A 59 6.48 0.77 -15.57
C VAL A 59 7.18 -0.57 -15.37
N ARG A 60 7.98 -0.66 -14.32
CA ARG A 60 8.71 -1.88 -13.95
C ARG A 60 8.00 -2.63 -12.84
N GLY A 61 8.48 -3.83 -12.52
CA GLY A 61 8.01 -4.60 -11.39
C GLY A 61 9.16 -5.28 -10.65
N ASP A 62 8.97 -5.58 -9.36
CA ASP A 62 9.89 -6.39 -8.55
C ASP A 62 9.50 -7.87 -8.51
N GLY A 63 8.38 -8.21 -9.13
CA GLY A 63 7.76 -9.54 -9.13
C GLY A 63 6.54 -9.63 -8.21
N PHE A 64 6.25 -8.63 -7.39
CA PHE A 64 5.05 -8.51 -6.56
C PHE A 64 4.28 -7.23 -6.84
N LEU A 65 5.00 -6.12 -6.92
CA LEU A 65 4.45 -4.78 -7.07
C LEU A 65 4.96 -4.13 -8.36
N ARG A 66 4.17 -3.23 -8.92
CA ARG A 66 4.59 -2.31 -9.96
C ARG A 66 5.34 -1.14 -9.35
N ILE A 67 6.38 -0.68 -10.05
CA ILE A 67 7.22 0.44 -9.65
C ILE A 67 7.02 1.54 -10.67
N TYR A 68 6.40 2.62 -10.24
CA TYR A 68 6.07 3.77 -11.06
C TYR A 68 7.05 4.92 -10.84
N GLN A 69 7.28 5.69 -11.88
CA GLN A 69 7.91 6.99 -11.79
C GLN A 69 6.87 8.06 -12.16
N VAL A 70 6.53 8.90 -11.21
CA VAL A 70 5.53 9.95 -11.38
C VAL A 70 6.23 11.29 -11.39
N GLN A 71 6.14 11.97 -12.52
CA GLN A 71 6.65 13.33 -12.65
C GLN A 71 5.58 14.34 -12.29
N THR A 72 5.99 15.33 -11.50
CA THR A 72 5.19 16.50 -11.12
C THR A 72 6.06 17.75 -11.23
N ASP A 73 5.50 18.93 -10.96
CA ASP A 73 6.27 20.18 -10.85
C ASP A 73 7.31 20.16 -9.72
N LEU A 74 7.22 19.20 -8.79
CA LEU A 74 8.16 19.01 -7.69
C LEU A 74 9.32 18.07 -8.03
N GLY A 75 9.28 17.44 -9.21
CA GLY A 75 10.25 16.47 -9.68
C GLY A 75 9.64 15.09 -9.89
N VAL A 76 10.50 14.07 -9.99
CA VAL A 76 10.11 12.68 -10.19
C VAL A 76 10.08 11.96 -8.83
N GLU A 77 8.95 11.34 -8.52
CA GLU A 77 8.76 10.49 -7.36
C GLU A 77 8.66 9.02 -7.80
N GLN A 78 9.39 8.11 -7.15
CA GLN A 78 9.18 6.69 -7.30
C GLN A 78 8.08 6.24 -6.35
N ILE A 79 7.13 5.46 -6.87
CA ILE A 79 5.98 4.95 -6.12
C ILE A 79 5.89 3.44 -6.33
N GLU A 80 5.76 2.69 -5.24
CA GLU A 80 5.62 1.25 -5.28
C GLU A 80 4.17 0.83 -5.01
N GLY A 81 3.58 0.17 -5.98
CA GLY A 81 2.24 -0.40 -5.92
C GLY A 81 1.14 0.47 -6.51
N ASP A 82 0.20 -0.21 -7.19
CA ASP A 82 -0.99 0.40 -7.82
C ASP A 82 -1.83 1.20 -6.82
N GLY A 83 -1.88 0.71 -5.58
CA GLY A 83 -2.65 1.37 -4.54
C GLY A 83 -2.05 2.71 -4.15
N MET A 84 -0.73 2.76 -3.97
CA MET A 84 -0.03 3.98 -3.61
C MET A 84 -0.04 4.99 -4.77
N LEU A 85 0.08 4.49 -6.02
CA LEU A 85 -0.09 5.34 -7.20
C LEU A 85 -1.48 6.00 -7.22
N LYS A 86 -2.55 5.21 -7.05
CA LYS A 86 -3.93 5.72 -7.03
C LYS A 86 -4.14 6.78 -5.95
N LEU A 87 -3.59 6.55 -4.76
CA LEU A 87 -3.61 7.52 -3.67
C LEU A 87 -2.93 8.83 -4.11
N ARG A 88 -1.68 8.76 -4.60
CA ARG A 88 -0.90 9.93 -5.01
C ARG A 88 -1.57 10.72 -6.13
N LEU A 89 -2.06 10.05 -7.16
CA LEU A 89 -2.74 10.71 -8.27
C LEU A 89 -4.02 11.41 -7.81
N HIS A 90 -4.76 10.80 -6.87
CA HIS A 90 -5.93 11.43 -6.27
C HIS A 90 -5.56 12.66 -5.44
N GLU A 91 -4.51 12.59 -4.62
CA GLU A 91 -3.99 13.73 -3.85
C GLU A 91 -3.59 14.91 -4.74
N ILE A 92 -2.94 14.64 -5.89
CA ILE A 92 -2.59 15.65 -6.87
C ILE A 92 -3.85 16.30 -7.49
N GLN A 93 -4.85 15.48 -7.85
CA GLN A 93 -6.10 15.98 -8.41
C GLN A 93 -6.85 16.87 -7.41
N VAL A 94 -6.91 16.48 -6.14
CA VAL A 94 -7.53 17.31 -5.08
C VAL A 94 -6.75 18.60 -4.87
N LEU A 95 -5.42 18.55 -4.84
CA LEU A 95 -4.58 19.76 -4.75
C LEU A 95 -4.92 20.78 -5.84
N ILE A 96 -5.01 20.32 -7.10
CA ILE A 96 -5.32 21.16 -8.24
C ILE A 96 -6.75 21.71 -8.15
N ALA A 97 -7.71 20.88 -7.74
CA ALA A 97 -9.08 21.32 -7.53
C ALA A 97 -9.17 22.43 -6.46
N LEU A 98 -8.46 22.30 -5.36
CA LEU A 98 -8.37 23.30 -4.30
C LEU A 98 -7.67 24.59 -4.75
N ASP A 99 -6.63 24.47 -5.60
CA ASP A 99 -5.98 25.66 -6.21
C ASP A 99 -6.90 26.42 -7.16
N SER A 100 -7.74 25.70 -7.89
CA SER A 100 -8.69 26.28 -8.83
C SER A 100 -9.74 27.16 -8.18
N LEU A 101 -10.06 26.91 -6.91
CA LEU A 101 -11.05 27.68 -6.15
C LEU A 101 -10.61 29.13 -5.86
N LYS A 102 -9.32 29.41 -5.86
CA LYS A 102 -8.77 30.76 -5.62
C LYS A 102 -8.71 31.63 -6.86
N ASN A 103 -8.65 31.01 -8.02
CA ASN A 103 -8.51 31.70 -9.29
C ASN A 103 -9.85 31.70 -10.01
N ASP A 104 -10.35 32.86 -10.32
CA ASP A 104 -11.61 33.18 -11.00
C ASP A 104 -12.04 32.13 -12.08
N ALA A 105 -13.32 32.12 -12.47
CA ALA A 105 -13.96 31.18 -13.42
C ALA A 105 -13.18 30.91 -14.72
N SER A 106 -12.27 31.81 -15.12
CA SER A 106 -11.37 31.61 -16.26
C SER A 106 -10.33 30.48 -16.10
N PHE A 107 -9.99 30.10 -14.86
CA PHE A 107 -9.04 29.03 -14.60
C PHE A 107 -9.67 27.64 -14.76
N VAL A 108 -10.97 27.50 -14.45
CA VAL A 108 -11.72 26.25 -14.67
C VAL A 108 -11.74 25.88 -16.16
N ASP A 109 -11.85 26.86 -17.03
CA ASP A 109 -11.77 26.66 -18.49
C ASP A 109 -10.34 26.37 -18.95
N GLY A 110 -9.33 26.94 -18.29
CA GLY A 110 -7.92 26.65 -18.50
C GLY A 110 -7.56 25.20 -18.08
N LEU A 111 -8.12 24.71 -16.95
CA LEU A 111 -7.91 23.34 -16.48
C LEU A 111 -8.54 22.30 -17.40
N LYS A 112 -9.75 22.57 -17.91
CA LYS A 112 -10.39 21.74 -18.94
C LYS A 112 -9.56 21.68 -20.23
N GLN A 113 -8.94 22.82 -20.61
CA GLN A 113 -8.04 22.86 -21.77
C GLN A 113 -6.68 22.19 -21.49
N ALA A 114 -6.14 22.31 -20.29
CA ALA A 114 -4.89 21.64 -19.90
C ALA A 114 -5.06 20.11 -19.80
N ALA A 115 -6.23 19.64 -19.33
CA ALA A 115 -6.58 18.22 -19.35
C ALA A 115 -6.72 17.67 -20.79
N MET A 116 -6.88 18.54 -21.79
CA MET A 116 -6.99 18.19 -23.21
C MET A 116 -5.70 18.42 -24.01
N LYS A 117 -4.68 19.04 -23.39
CA LYS A 117 -3.35 19.19 -24.02
C LYS A 117 -2.35 18.31 -23.29
N PRO A 118 -1.68 17.37 -23.99
CA PRO A 118 -0.50 16.73 -23.45
C PRO A 118 0.49 17.84 -23.05
N VAL A 119 1.05 17.74 -21.86
CA VAL A 119 2.20 18.58 -21.49
C VAL A 119 3.25 18.30 -22.55
N GLU A 120 3.67 19.29 -23.34
CA GLU A 120 4.80 19.18 -24.24
C GLU A 120 6.04 18.91 -23.38
N PHE A 121 6.32 17.65 -23.21
CA PHE A 121 7.49 17.18 -22.52
C PHE A 121 8.69 17.55 -23.37
N VAL A 122 9.53 18.41 -22.86
CA VAL A 122 10.83 18.70 -23.47
C VAL A 122 11.67 17.43 -23.30
N GLU A 123 11.90 16.74 -24.40
CA GLU A 123 12.69 15.51 -24.52
C GLU A 123 14.10 15.57 -23.91
N SER A 124 14.53 16.75 -23.49
CA SER A 124 15.87 17.04 -22.94
C SER A 124 16.05 16.59 -21.48
N THR A 125 14.99 16.19 -20.75
CA THR A 125 15.08 15.78 -19.34
C THR A 125 15.26 14.27 -19.14
N VAL A 126 15.11 13.46 -20.18
CA VAL A 126 15.16 11.99 -20.09
C VAL A 126 16.59 11.44 -20.07
N THR A 127 17.60 12.23 -20.43
CA THR A 127 18.98 11.76 -20.59
C THR A 127 19.83 11.79 -19.34
N ASP A 128 19.42 12.48 -18.26
CA ASP A 128 20.15 12.43 -16.98
C ASP A 128 19.22 12.64 -15.76
N PRO A 129 18.55 11.58 -15.26
CA PRO A 129 17.66 11.69 -14.09
C PRO A 129 18.41 12.02 -12.79
N VAL A 130 19.73 11.83 -12.73
CA VAL A 130 20.55 12.10 -11.53
C VAL A 130 20.97 13.57 -11.48
N GLY A 131 21.18 14.21 -12.63
CA GLY A 131 21.54 15.63 -12.73
C GLY A 131 20.40 16.57 -12.36
N THR A 132 19.17 16.22 -12.74
CA THR A 132 17.96 17.04 -12.52
C THR A 132 17.57 17.11 -11.04
N ALA A 133 17.76 16.01 -10.29
CA ALA A 133 17.45 15.96 -8.86
C ALA A 133 18.34 16.90 -8.01
N LYS A 134 19.57 17.16 -8.44
CA LYS A 134 20.49 18.06 -7.71
C LYS A 134 20.14 19.54 -7.85
N ASN A 135 19.54 19.95 -8.95
CA ASN A 135 19.18 21.35 -9.21
C ASN A 135 17.83 21.75 -8.62
N THR A 136 16.94 20.80 -8.35
CA THR A 136 15.60 21.07 -7.80
C THR A 136 15.61 21.29 -6.28
N VAL A 137 16.61 20.73 -5.57
CA VAL A 137 16.77 20.89 -4.11
C VAL A 137 16.99 22.35 -3.71
N SER A 138 17.57 23.18 -4.58
CA SER A 138 17.80 24.60 -4.29
C SER A 138 16.55 25.48 -4.34
N GLY A 139 15.46 25.04 -5.01
CA GLY A 139 14.17 25.76 -5.08
C GLY A 139 13.29 25.51 -3.85
N VAL A 140 13.29 24.26 -3.39
CA VAL A 140 12.52 23.82 -2.22
C VAL A 140 13.06 24.45 -0.93
N GLY A 141 14.37 24.60 -0.78
CA GLY A 141 14.99 25.24 0.39
C GLY A 141 14.57 26.71 0.60
N ARG A 142 14.21 27.44 -0.45
CA ARG A 142 13.74 28.82 -0.36
C ARG A 142 12.27 28.94 0.09
N MET A 143 11.46 27.93 -0.17
CA MET A 143 10.06 27.88 0.26
C MET A 143 9.96 27.56 1.78
N PHE A 144 10.85 26.72 2.29
CA PHE A 144 10.94 26.37 3.71
C PHE A 144 11.36 27.54 4.63
N GLY A 145 12.20 28.44 4.14
CA GLY A 145 12.66 29.62 4.91
C GLY A 145 11.56 30.67 5.16
N ARG A 146 10.41 30.60 4.47
CA ARG A 146 9.29 31.52 4.65
C ARG A 146 8.26 31.02 5.67
N LEU A 147 8.15 29.70 5.87
CA LEU A 147 7.18 29.10 6.78
C LEU A 147 7.56 29.23 8.25
N THR A 148 8.85 29.16 8.58
CA THR A 148 9.35 29.40 9.95
C THR A 148 9.16 30.85 10.40
N LYS A 149 9.15 31.82 9.46
CA LYS A 149 8.87 33.22 9.78
C LYS A 149 7.38 33.56 9.90
N GLY A 150 6.50 32.76 9.30
CA GLY A 150 5.04 32.95 9.38
C GLY A 150 4.46 32.58 10.74
N VAL A 151 5.02 31.60 11.42
CA VAL A 151 4.57 31.17 12.76
C VAL A 151 5.00 32.20 13.84
N GLU A 152 6.16 32.82 13.71
CA GLU A 152 6.60 33.89 14.61
C GLU A 152 5.77 35.19 14.44
N ALA A 153 5.29 35.48 13.21
CA ALA A 153 4.47 36.67 12.96
C ALA A 153 3.02 36.52 13.47
N ALA A 154 2.50 35.29 13.58
CA ALA A 154 1.16 35.04 14.11
C ALA A 154 1.10 35.13 15.64
N VAL A 155 2.24 35.02 16.33
CA VAL A 155 2.34 35.13 17.79
C VAL A 155 2.58 36.59 18.27
N SER A 156 3.00 37.45 17.37
CA SER A 156 3.34 38.85 17.70
C SER A 156 2.27 39.88 17.35
N GLY A 157 1.03 39.70 17.81
CA GLY A 157 0.15 40.83 18.02
C GLY A 157 -1.06 41.03 17.15
N LYS A 158 -2.22 40.69 17.64
CA LYS A 158 -3.36 41.59 17.91
C LYS A 158 -4.46 40.82 18.64
N GLY A 159 -4.62 41.14 19.90
CA GLY A 159 -5.80 41.24 20.72
C GLY A 159 -6.95 40.22 20.50
N GLY A 160 -6.75 38.93 20.81
CA GLY A 160 -7.80 38.01 21.15
C GLY A 160 -7.42 37.29 22.47
N SER A 161 -8.39 36.94 23.31
CA SER A 161 -8.09 36.19 24.51
C SER A 161 -7.48 34.81 24.14
N PRO A 162 -6.59 34.24 24.99
CA PRO A 162 -6.04 32.90 24.71
C PRO A 162 -7.10 31.83 24.45
N ALA A 163 -8.31 31.99 25.02
CA ALA A 163 -9.44 31.09 24.80
C ALA A 163 -10.09 31.25 23.41
N GLU A 164 -10.15 32.48 22.86
CA GLU A 164 -10.66 32.72 21.48
C GLU A 164 -9.65 32.26 20.44
N LEU A 165 -8.36 32.47 20.68
CA LEU A 165 -7.29 31.95 19.85
C LEU A 165 -7.29 30.41 19.84
N ALA A 166 -7.43 29.77 20.98
CA ALA A 166 -7.55 28.32 21.09
C ALA A 166 -8.81 27.79 20.38
N LYS A 167 -9.95 28.47 20.49
CA LYS A 167 -11.18 28.13 19.79
C LYS A 167 -11.03 28.26 18.25
N SER A 168 -10.37 29.30 17.77
CA SER A 168 -10.14 29.48 16.33
C SER A 168 -9.21 28.40 15.77
N ILE A 169 -8.14 28.05 16.48
CA ILE A 169 -7.19 26.99 16.11
C ILE A 169 -7.90 25.62 16.10
N THR A 170 -8.72 25.31 17.10
CA THR A 170 -9.46 24.03 17.14
C THR A 170 -10.54 23.96 16.08
N GLY A 171 -11.23 25.06 15.79
CA GLY A 171 -12.24 25.16 14.73
C GLY A 171 -11.62 24.97 13.34
N GLN A 172 -10.49 25.61 13.07
CA GLN A 172 -9.76 25.47 11.82
C GLN A 172 -9.24 24.03 11.63
N ALA A 173 -8.69 23.42 12.67
CA ALA A 173 -8.21 22.04 12.61
C ALA A 173 -9.36 21.04 12.33
N LYS A 174 -10.56 21.28 12.87
CA LYS A 174 -11.75 20.48 12.56
C LYS A 174 -12.19 20.71 11.11
N ALA A 175 -12.30 21.95 10.66
CA ALA A 175 -12.66 22.29 9.28
C ALA A 175 -11.69 21.68 8.26
N ARG A 176 -10.39 21.65 8.59
CA ARG A 176 -9.39 20.94 7.76
C ARG A 176 -9.69 19.44 7.64
N ARG A 177 -10.01 18.78 8.74
CA ARG A 177 -10.35 17.34 8.70
C ARG A 177 -11.65 17.07 7.95
N GLU A 178 -12.68 17.91 8.16
CA GLU A 178 -13.95 17.84 7.41
C GLU A 178 -13.68 17.98 5.91
N LEU A 179 -13.00 19.05 5.51
CA LEU A 179 -12.67 19.30 4.10
C LEU A 179 -11.92 18.10 3.48
N ALA A 180 -10.85 17.63 4.13
CA ALA A 180 -10.04 16.54 3.62
C ALA A 180 -10.86 15.25 3.39
N VAL A 181 -11.65 14.85 4.39
CA VAL A 181 -12.50 13.66 4.29
C VAL A 181 -13.59 13.83 3.24
N ASP A 182 -14.19 15.00 3.14
CA ASP A 182 -15.24 15.29 2.16
C ASP A 182 -14.75 15.29 0.70
N VAL A 183 -13.46 15.61 0.48
CA VAL A 183 -12.83 15.48 -0.84
C VAL A 183 -12.11 14.14 -1.04
N GLY A 184 -12.22 13.23 -0.08
CA GLY A 184 -11.71 11.86 -0.16
C GLY A 184 -10.20 11.73 0.01
N VAL A 185 -9.57 12.60 0.80
CA VAL A 185 -8.15 12.51 1.14
C VAL A 185 -7.93 12.42 2.64
N ASP A 186 -6.80 11.87 3.03
CA ASP A 186 -6.43 11.81 4.45
C ASP A 186 -6.11 13.22 4.98
N PRO A 187 -6.75 13.69 6.06
CA PRO A 187 -6.40 14.97 6.69
C PRO A 187 -4.96 15.02 7.20
N TYR A 188 -4.30 13.89 7.39
CA TYR A 188 -2.92 13.80 7.85
C TYR A 188 -1.95 13.35 6.75
N THR A 189 -2.32 13.57 5.47
CA THR A 189 -1.52 13.17 4.31
C THR A 189 -0.06 13.57 4.41
N PHE A 190 0.84 12.71 3.95
CA PHE A 190 2.27 13.00 3.78
C PHE A 190 2.57 13.81 2.52
N TYR A 191 1.61 13.93 1.59
CA TYR A 191 1.79 14.76 0.41
C TYR A 191 1.74 16.23 0.81
N ARG A 192 2.90 16.77 1.09
CA ARG A 192 3.07 18.09 1.69
C ARG A 192 2.35 19.22 0.96
N PRO A 193 2.39 19.31 -0.41
CA PRO A 193 1.67 20.37 -1.10
C PRO A 193 0.17 20.35 -0.81
N LEU A 194 -0.44 19.15 -0.76
CA LEU A 194 -1.85 19.01 -0.41
C LEU A 194 -2.10 19.34 1.06
N SER A 195 -1.23 18.91 1.96
CA SER A 195 -1.35 19.21 3.39
C SER A 195 -1.37 20.73 3.64
N GLU A 196 -0.44 21.47 3.03
CA GLU A 196 -0.36 22.94 3.11
C GLU A 196 -1.60 23.60 2.49
N LYS A 197 -2.10 23.05 1.38
CA LYS A 197 -3.31 23.57 0.71
C LYS A 197 -4.58 23.35 1.51
N LEU A 198 -4.70 22.20 2.18
CA LEU A 198 -5.81 21.91 3.10
C LEU A 198 -5.83 22.92 4.26
N ASP A 199 -4.68 23.25 4.84
CA ASP A 199 -4.58 24.24 5.92
C ASP A 199 -4.98 25.64 5.43
N GLU A 200 -4.50 26.04 4.28
CA GLU A 200 -4.84 27.32 3.66
C GLU A 200 -6.34 27.41 3.38
N THR A 201 -6.93 26.39 2.74
CA THR A 201 -8.35 26.38 2.38
C THR A 201 -9.24 26.33 3.60
N ALA A 202 -8.90 25.53 4.63
CA ALA A 202 -9.65 25.45 5.87
C ALA A 202 -9.67 26.81 6.63
N SER A 203 -8.61 27.62 6.53
CA SER A 203 -8.58 28.95 7.13
C SER A 203 -9.55 29.94 6.47
N VAL A 204 -9.82 29.76 5.18
CA VAL A 204 -10.73 30.61 4.39
C VAL A 204 -12.17 30.12 4.51
N THR A 205 -12.40 28.80 4.61
CA THR A 205 -13.76 28.21 4.71
C THR A 205 -14.45 28.54 6.04
N THR A 206 -13.71 28.79 7.11
CA THR A 206 -14.29 29.33 8.36
C THR A 206 -14.85 30.76 8.17
N ALA A 207 -14.50 31.45 7.08
CA ALA A 207 -14.92 32.82 6.78
C ALA A 207 -15.85 32.97 5.57
N GLY A 208 -16.14 31.92 4.80
CA GLY A 208 -16.89 32.07 3.55
C GLY A 208 -17.47 30.78 2.92
N ASN A 209 -18.51 30.97 2.14
CA ASN A 209 -19.47 30.03 1.54
C ASN A 209 -18.92 29.03 0.49
N TRP A 210 -17.85 28.32 0.74
CA TRP A 210 -17.42 27.25 -0.16
C TRP A 210 -18.21 25.98 0.12
N THR A 211 -18.88 25.43 -0.89
CA THR A 211 -19.55 24.13 -0.75
C THR A 211 -18.62 23.02 -1.26
N VAL A 212 -18.51 21.92 -0.51
CA VAL A 212 -17.79 20.70 -0.90
C VAL A 212 -18.20 20.22 -2.30
N SER A 213 -19.47 20.45 -2.68
CA SER A 213 -19.99 20.14 -4.01
C SER A 213 -19.27 20.92 -5.14
N ALA A 214 -18.79 22.13 -4.88
CA ALA A 214 -18.01 22.87 -5.87
C ALA A 214 -16.65 22.22 -6.12
N ILE A 215 -15.99 21.74 -5.07
CA ILE A 215 -14.69 21.06 -5.17
C ILE A 215 -14.86 19.68 -5.84
N THR A 216 -15.84 18.90 -5.40
CA THR A 216 -16.08 17.56 -5.96
C THR A 216 -16.51 17.57 -7.41
N SER A 217 -17.15 18.65 -7.88
CA SER A 217 -17.48 18.83 -9.30
C SER A 217 -16.26 19.06 -10.20
N LEU A 218 -15.13 19.49 -9.63
CA LEU A 218 -13.87 19.71 -10.34
C LEU A 218 -13.02 18.46 -10.43
N LEU A 219 -13.33 17.41 -9.65
CA LEU A 219 -12.57 16.17 -9.65
C LEU A 219 -12.96 15.30 -10.85
N PRO A 220 -11.97 14.81 -11.64
CA PRO A 220 -12.23 13.93 -12.76
C PRO A 220 -12.93 12.64 -12.31
N GLY A 221 -14.08 12.33 -12.90
CA GLY A 221 -14.82 11.09 -12.66
C GLY A 221 -15.81 11.12 -11.50
N GLY A 222 -16.10 12.29 -10.92
CA GLY A 222 -17.06 12.44 -9.83
C GLY A 222 -16.80 11.42 -8.72
N ILE A 223 -16.00 11.77 -7.73
CA ILE A 223 -15.76 10.86 -6.60
C ILE A 223 -17.08 10.75 -5.85
N ILE A 224 -17.82 9.72 -6.18
CA ILE A 224 -18.95 9.29 -5.36
C ILE A 224 -18.28 8.60 -4.16
N VAL A 225 -18.16 9.35 -3.06
CA VAL A 225 -17.86 8.76 -1.75
C VAL A 225 -19.11 7.99 -1.36
N ASN A 226 -19.31 6.81 -1.97
CA ASN A 226 -20.29 5.83 -1.52
C ASN A 226 -19.70 5.15 -0.29
N ALA A 227 -19.74 5.87 0.83
CA ALA A 227 -19.39 5.34 2.12
C ALA A 227 -20.47 4.34 2.55
N ALA A 228 -20.14 3.06 2.64
CA ALA A 228 -20.91 2.12 3.42
C ALA A 228 -21.03 2.63 4.87
N ARG A 229 -22.10 2.27 5.60
CA ARG A 229 -22.40 2.78 6.96
C ARG A 229 -21.24 2.65 7.97
N GLN A 230 -20.30 1.72 7.78
CA GLN A 230 -19.07 1.63 8.57
C GLN A 230 -18.10 2.79 8.29
N ALA A 231 -18.09 3.29 7.06
CA ALA A 231 -17.28 4.45 6.68
C ALA A 231 -17.78 5.74 7.35
N ASP A 232 -19.07 5.91 7.62
CA ASP A 232 -19.60 7.07 8.33
C ASP A 232 -19.08 7.15 9.76
N ASN A 233 -19.07 6.04 10.49
CA ASN A 233 -18.55 5.99 11.85
C ASN A 233 -17.04 6.29 11.88
N PHE A 234 -16.28 5.75 10.92
CA PHE A 234 -14.85 5.98 10.81
C PHE A 234 -14.55 7.42 10.35
N ARG A 235 -15.35 7.96 9.41
CA ARG A 235 -15.30 9.36 9.02
C ARG A 235 -15.49 10.28 10.22
N ASN A 236 -16.55 10.07 11.00
CA ASN A 236 -16.84 10.86 12.17
C ASN A 236 -15.73 10.75 13.24
N LEU A 237 -15.16 9.57 13.41
CA LEU A 237 -14.01 9.37 14.28
C LEU A 237 -12.83 10.28 13.88
N ILE A 238 -12.46 10.32 12.60
CA ILE A 238 -11.36 11.15 12.11
C ILE A 238 -11.69 12.64 12.24
N VAL A 239 -12.90 13.05 11.86
CA VAL A 239 -13.31 14.45 11.85
C VAL A 239 -13.43 15.01 13.25
N ASP A 240 -14.06 14.27 14.17
CA ASP A 240 -14.40 14.77 15.51
C ASP A 240 -13.29 14.59 16.54
N SER A 241 -12.30 13.73 16.27
CA SER A 241 -11.17 13.52 17.20
C SER A 241 -10.01 14.47 16.90
N THR A 242 -9.45 15.04 17.95
CA THR A 242 -8.11 15.65 17.85
C THR A 242 -7.06 14.57 17.56
N PRO A 243 -5.85 14.91 17.09
CA PRO A 243 -4.79 13.92 16.87
C PRO A 243 -4.48 13.08 18.10
N THR A 244 -4.48 13.68 19.28
CA THR A 244 -4.24 12.99 20.56
C THR A 244 -5.38 12.03 20.89
N GLU A 245 -6.63 12.47 20.81
CA GLU A 245 -7.80 11.62 21.04
C GLU A 245 -7.87 10.47 20.05
N LEU A 246 -7.56 10.71 18.77
CA LEU A 246 -7.51 9.67 17.75
C LEU A 246 -6.45 8.63 18.10
N GLN A 247 -5.26 9.06 18.54
CA GLN A 247 -4.19 8.19 18.98
C GLN A 247 -4.60 7.34 20.18
N GLU A 248 -5.21 7.93 21.20
CA GLU A 248 -5.68 7.24 22.41
C GLU A 248 -6.76 6.21 22.09
N ARG A 249 -7.73 6.57 21.26
CA ARG A 249 -8.81 5.67 20.80
C ARG A 249 -8.23 4.51 20.00
N THR A 250 -7.33 4.78 19.04
CA THR A 250 -6.65 3.76 18.25
C THR A 250 -5.89 2.78 19.12
N SER A 251 -5.10 3.29 20.06
CA SER A 251 -4.35 2.47 21.01
C SER A 251 -5.26 1.62 21.90
N SER A 252 -6.40 2.16 22.33
CA SER A 252 -7.42 1.42 23.08
C SER A 252 -8.03 0.28 22.27
N VAL A 253 -8.35 0.51 20.98
CA VAL A 253 -8.87 -0.53 20.09
C VAL A 253 -7.85 -1.63 19.88
N LEU A 254 -6.57 -1.29 19.64
CA LEU A 254 -5.49 -2.29 19.50
C LEU A 254 -5.36 -3.17 20.74
N ARG A 255 -5.42 -2.59 21.94
CA ARG A 255 -5.44 -3.38 23.20
C ARG A 255 -6.66 -4.29 23.29
N ALA A 256 -7.84 -3.78 22.93
CA ALA A 256 -9.09 -4.54 22.99
C ALA A 256 -9.10 -5.76 22.05
N VAL A 257 -8.38 -5.70 20.92
CA VAL A 257 -8.21 -6.83 20.01
C VAL A 257 -6.99 -7.70 20.32
N GLY A 258 -6.36 -7.51 21.49
CA GLY A 258 -5.30 -8.36 22.00
C GLY A 258 -3.89 -8.03 21.50
N VAL A 259 -3.66 -6.83 20.96
CA VAL A 259 -2.31 -6.40 20.56
C VAL A 259 -1.47 -6.08 21.82
N PRO A 260 -0.29 -6.71 21.98
CA PRO A 260 0.61 -6.44 23.09
C PRO A 260 1.05 -4.97 23.14
N GLU A 261 1.29 -4.45 24.33
CA GLU A 261 1.63 -3.04 24.53
C GLU A 261 2.89 -2.60 23.78
N VAL A 262 3.91 -3.49 23.69
CA VAL A 262 5.14 -3.22 22.91
C VAL A 262 4.82 -3.04 21.43
N THR A 263 4.01 -3.92 20.86
CA THR A 263 3.58 -3.85 19.45
C THR A 263 2.69 -2.62 19.20
N ASN A 264 1.76 -2.36 20.13
CA ASN A 264 0.91 -1.16 20.08
C ASN A 264 1.78 0.11 20.07
N ALA A 265 2.71 0.26 21.03
CA ALA A 265 3.59 1.42 21.08
C ALA A 265 4.45 1.55 19.80
N LYS A 266 4.96 0.42 19.25
CA LYS A 266 5.75 0.42 18.02
C LYS A 266 4.92 0.87 16.81
N LEU A 267 3.70 0.35 16.64
CA LEU A 267 2.81 0.74 15.55
C LEU A 267 2.40 2.21 15.69
N MET A 268 2.03 2.64 16.89
CA MET A 268 1.65 4.03 17.15
C MET A 268 2.80 5.01 16.94
N GLY A 269 4.04 4.60 17.23
CA GLY A 269 5.27 5.37 17.01
C GLY A 269 5.80 5.30 15.58
N ASN A 270 5.29 4.42 14.71
CA ASN A 270 5.80 4.27 13.36
C ASN A 270 5.53 5.55 12.53
N PRO A 271 6.59 6.20 11.96
CA PRO A 271 6.45 7.48 11.27
C PRO A 271 5.90 7.35 9.83
N PHE A 272 5.81 6.15 9.28
CA PHE A 272 5.39 5.91 7.90
C PHE A 272 3.87 5.75 7.73
N TYR A 273 3.11 5.73 8.83
CA TYR A 273 1.66 5.77 8.82
C TYR A 273 1.15 7.13 9.28
N THR A 274 0.08 7.59 8.64
CA THR A 274 -0.69 8.71 9.16
C THR A 274 -1.49 8.31 10.42
N ALA A 275 -2.02 9.29 11.13
CA ALA A 275 -2.89 9.01 12.27
C ALA A 275 -4.18 8.26 11.85
N SER A 276 -4.75 8.64 10.70
CA SER A 276 -5.93 8.00 10.13
C SER A 276 -5.67 6.55 9.72
N GLU A 277 -4.51 6.27 9.15
CA GLU A 277 -4.13 4.93 8.72
C GLU A 277 -3.90 3.97 9.89
N LYS A 278 -3.28 4.44 10.96
CA LYS A 278 -3.15 3.67 12.21
C LYS A 278 -4.53 3.34 12.78
N ALA A 279 -5.44 4.30 12.77
CA ALA A 279 -6.81 4.08 13.18
C ALA A 279 -7.53 3.09 12.26
N ALA A 280 -7.36 3.20 10.93
CA ALA A 280 -7.93 2.26 9.98
C ALA A 280 -7.47 0.83 10.25
N ILE A 281 -6.16 0.59 10.44
CA ILE A 281 -5.63 -0.74 10.80
C ILE A 281 -6.33 -1.28 12.06
N ALA A 282 -6.41 -0.48 13.13
CA ALA A 282 -7.00 -0.90 14.39
C ALA A 282 -8.48 -1.27 14.25
N TYR A 283 -9.26 -0.44 13.56
CA TYR A 283 -10.69 -0.65 13.37
C TYR A 283 -11.01 -1.79 12.41
N GLN A 284 -10.17 -2.01 11.37
CA GLN A 284 -10.28 -3.19 10.51
C GLN A 284 -10.00 -4.48 11.27
N MET A 285 -9.00 -4.48 12.16
CA MET A 285 -8.76 -5.61 13.06
C MET A 285 -9.94 -5.85 14.02
N GLN A 286 -10.53 -4.80 14.56
CA GLN A 286 -11.73 -4.89 15.41
C GLN A 286 -12.95 -5.46 14.66
N ALA A 287 -13.04 -5.24 13.35
CA ALA A 287 -14.10 -5.76 12.50
C ALA A 287 -13.96 -7.28 12.20
N MET A 288 -12.91 -7.93 12.69
CA MET A 288 -12.67 -9.37 12.58
C MET A 288 -12.86 -10.08 13.94
N PRO A 289 -14.06 -10.06 14.55
CA PRO A 289 -14.28 -10.65 15.87
C PRO A 289 -14.12 -12.17 15.85
N GLY A 290 -13.42 -12.69 16.88
CA GLY A 290 -13.19 -14.12 17.03
C GLY A 290 -12.06 -14.70 16.19
N VAL A 291 -11.36 -13.88 15.40
CA VAL A 291 -10.09 -14.24 14.79
C VAL A 291 -9.00 -14.18 15.87
N LYS A 292 -8.27 -15.28 16.05
CA LYS A 292 -7.21 -15.37 17.04
C LYS A 292 -5.87 -14.89 16.47
N ASP A 293 -5.00 -14.49 17.36
CA ASP A 293 -3.62 -14.09 17.04
C ASP A 293 -3.54 -12.88 16.05
N LEU A 294 -4.57 -12.03 16.03
CA LEU A 294 -4.60 -10.80 15.21
C LEU A 294 -3.39 -9.89 15.47
N TYR A 295 -2.79 -9.96 16.65
CA TYR A 295 -1.61 -9.16 16.99
C TYR A 295 -0.43 -9.39 16.02
N LEU A 296 -0.32 -10.57 15.39
CA LEU A 296 0.71 -10.86 14.37
C LEU A 296 0.59 -9.95 13.15
N ILE A 297 -0.63 -9.53 12.80
CA ILE A 297 -0.88 -8.55 11.74
C ILE A 297 -0.35 -7.18 12.17
N ALA A 298 -0.65 -6.77 13.41
CA ALA A 298 -0.18 -5.50 13.96
C ALA A 298 1.35 -5.47 14.10
N GLU A 299 1.99 -6.58 14.50
CA GLU A 299 3.45 -6.71 14.52
C GLU A 299 4.05 -6.48 13.13
N LYS A 300 3.50 -7.17 12.11
CA LYS A 300 3.99 -7.00 10.74
C LYS A 300 3.76 -5.59 10.21
N ALA A 301 2.64 -4.95 10.53
CA ALA A 301 2.39 -3.56 10.19
C ALA A 301 3.36 -2.61 10.91
N ALA A 302 3.66 -2.87 12.19
CA ALA A 302 4.59 -2.07 12.97
C ALA A 302 6.05 -2.13 12.46
N ASP A 303 6.40 -3.17 11.68
CA ASP A 303 7.72 -3.35 11.07
C ASP A 303 7.91 -2.56 9.77
N ALA A 304 6.88 -1.88 9.25
CA ALA A 304 7.01 -1.09 8.03
C ALA A 304 8.07 -0.01 8.17
N ASP A 305 9.04 0.01 7.26
CA ASP A 305 10.21 0.89 7.24
C ASP A 305 10.21 1.90 6.08
N SER A 306 9.14 1.90 5.30
CA SER A 306 8.90 2.86 4.22
C SER A 306 7.42 3.23 4.13
N ARG A 307 7.13 4.34 3.43
CA ARG A 307 5.77 4.81 3.18
C ARG A 307 4.96 3.82 2.36
N ASP A 308 5.56 3.29 1.29
CA ASP A 308 4.90 2.35 0.38
C ASP A 308 4.58 1.03 1.11
N LEU A 309 5.53 0.52 1.91
CA LEU A 309 5.31 -0.69 2.71
C LEU A 309 4.24 -0.46 3.79
N ALA A 310 4.21 0.70 4.45
CA ALA A 310 3.17 1.03 5.41
C ALA A 310 1.78 1.02 4.76
N TYR A 311 1.64 1.65 3.61
CA TYR A 311 0.38 1.66 2.87
C TYR A 311 0.00 0.28 2.34
N PHE A 312 0.98 -0.51 1.90
CA PHE A 312 0.78 -1.92 1.55
C PHE A 312 0.20 -2.73 2.72
N GLN A 313 0.74 -2.58 3.94
CA GLN A 313 0.23 -3.28 5.11
C GLN A 313 -1.18 -2.83 5.48
N LEU A 314 -1.49 -1.54 5.41
CA LEU A 314 -2.85 -1.04 5.59
C LEU A 314 -3.83 -1.73 4.62
N ARG A 315 -3.52 -1.70 3.33
CA ARG A 315 -4.36 -2.33 2.29
C ARG A 315 -4.52 -3.82 2.51
N ARG A 316 -3.47 -4.50 3.00
CA ARG A 316 -3.53 -5.91 3.35
C ARG A 316 -4.52 -6.18 4.48
N VAL A 317 -4.52 -5.36 5.54
CA VAL A 317 -5.48 -5.51 6.66
C VAL A 317 -6.90 -5.30 6.17
N VAL A 318 -7.14 -4.27 5.35
CA VAL A 318 -8.44 -4.02 4.72
C VAL A 318 -8.90 -5.22 3.89
N LEU A 319 -7.99 -5.77 3.08
CA LEU A 319 -8.29 -6.91 2.21
C LEU A 319 -8.58 -8.18 3.03
N MET A 320 -7.89 -8.40 4.15
CA MET A 320 -8.13 -9.52 5.07
C MET A 320 -9.50 -9.40 5.75
N GLU A 321 -9.88 -8.21 6.18
CA GLU A 321 -11.24 -7.99 6.72
C GLU A 321 -12.29 -8.22 5.65
N THR A 322 -12.09 -7.72 4.44
CA THR A 322 -12.99 -7.94 3.31
C THR A 322 -13.15 -9.44 3.01
N TYR A 323 -12.03 -10.19 3.00
CA TYR A 323 -12.07 -11.64 2.86
C TYR A 323 -12.89 -12.29 3.97
N ASN A 324 -12.63 -11.92 5.23
CA ASN A 324 -13.34 -12.45 6.40
C ASN A 324 -14.85 -12.19 6.34
N SER A 325 -15.26 -11.04 5.83
CA SER A 325 -16.67 -10.64 5.80
C SER A 325 -17.43 -11.11 4.55
N THR A 326 -16.74 -11.30 3.42
CA THR A 326 -17.40 -11.55 2.11
C THR A 326 -17.09 -12.91 1.49
N VAL A 327 -15.97 -13.53 1.84
CA VAL A 327 -15.54 -14.81 1.26
C VAL A 327 -15.71 -15.94 2.26
N SER A 328 -14.96 -15.92 3.37
CA SER A 328 -15.05 -16.97 4.39
C SER A 328 -14.52 -16.48 5.73
N PRO A 329 -15.21 -16.83 6.84
CA PRO A 329 -14.76 -16.45 8.18
C PRO A 329 -13.37 -17.01 8.49
N LEU A 330 -12.48 -16.13 8.94
CA LEU A 330 -11.16 -16.47 9.41
C LEU A 330 -11.20 -17.05 10.84
N GLY A 331 -10.26 -17.94 11.16
CA GLY A 331 -10.10 -18.53 12.48
C GLY A 331 -8.89 -17.99 13.21
N ASP A 332 -7.69 -18.42 12.82
CA ASP A 332 -6.44 -18.07 13.47
C ASP A 332 -5.48 -17.41 12.49
N ILE A 333 -4.64 -16.50 12.98
CA ILE A 333 -3.49 -16.00 12.22
C ILE A 333 -2.26 -16.81 12.65
N LYS A 334 -1.46 -17.25 11.68
CA LYS A 334 -0.19 -17.94 11.91
C LYS A 334 0.95 -17.23 11.19
N LEU A 335 2.10 -17.18 11.82
CA LEU A 335 3.30 -16.66 11.19
C LEU A 335 3.94 -17.78 10.38
N VAL A 336 3.91 -17.67 9.06
CA VAL A 336 4.48 -18.63 8.11
C VAL A 336 5.61 -17.94 7.37
N SER A 337 6.84 -18.39 7.58
CA SER A 337 8.04 -17.79 6.97
C SER A 337 8.11 -16.24 7.13
N GLY A 338 7.72 -15.75 8.31
CA GLY A 338 7.72 -14.31 8.62
C GLY A 338 6.52 -13.53 8.05
N ILE A 339 5.55 -14.22 7.46
CA ILE A 339 4.33 -13.61 6.89
C ILE A 339 3.11 -14.09 7.69
N PRO A 340 2.28 -13.18 8.24
CA PRO A 340 1.02 -13.57 8.85
C PRO A 340 0.06 -14.15 7.79
N VAL A 341 -0.35 -15.40 7.96
CA VAL A 341 -1.31 -16.11 7.10
C VAL A 341 -2.54 -16.43 7.94
N ALA A 342 -3.70 -16.20 7.38
CA ALA A 342 -4.95 -16.53 8.04
C ALA A 342 -5.33 -17.99 7.77
N LEU A 343 -5.74 -18.71 8.80
CA LEU A 343 -6.37 -20.01 8.65
C LEU A 343 -7.88 -19.84 8.76
N ARG A 344 -8.61 -20.35 7.79
CA ARG A 344 -10.06 -20.39 7.82
C ARG A 344 -10.53 -21.45 8.82
N ARG A 345 -11.78 -21.35 9.28
CA ARG A 345 -12.37 -22.33 10.21
C ARG A 345 -12.58 -23.71 9.60
N ASP A 346 -12.61 -23.82 8.28
CA ASP A 346 -12.71 -25.07 7.52
C ASP A 346 -11.36 -25.71 7.17
N GLY A 347 -10.25 -25.13 7.65
CA GLY A 347 -8.91 -25.69 7.49
C GLY A 347 -8.17 -25.25 6.24
N ILE A 348 -8.70 -24.32 5.46
CA ILE A 348 -7.99 -23.72 4.31
C ILE A 348 -7.14 -22.53 4.79
N ALA A 349 -5.93 -22.39 4.27
CA ALA A 349 -5.11 -21.20 4.48
C ALA A 349 -5.52 -20.10 3.50
N ALA A 350 -5.76 -18.88 4.00
CA ALA A 350 -6.04 -17.70 3.19
C ALA A 350 -4.80 -16.80 3.17
N ILE A 351 -4.14 -16.74 2.03
CA ILE A 351 -3.03 -15.82 1.75
C ILE A 351 -3.60 -14.65 0.97
N VAL A 352 -3.80 -13.55 1.67
CA VAL A 352 -4.50 -12.37 1.12
C VAL A 352 -3.49 -11.22 1.02
N MET A 353 -3.19 -10.80 -0.22
CA MET A 353 -2.12 -9.84 -0.50
C MET A 353 -2.55 -8.79 -1.53
N PRO A 354 -2.26 -7.50 -1.29
CA PRO A 354 -2.53 -6.44 -2.28
C PRO A 354 -1.41 -6.36 -3.34
N PHE A 355 -1.04 -7.51 -3.93
CA PHE A 355 -0.07 -7.58 -5.02
C PHE A 355 -0.69 -7.08 -6.32
N ASP A 356 0.12 -6.42 -7.14
CA ASP A 356 -0.32 -5.82 -8.40
C ASP A 356 -0.10 -6.74 -9.60
N HIS A 357 1.08 -7.40 -9.65
CA HIS A 357 1.46 -8.25 -10.76
C HIS A 357 2.52 -9.26 -10.32
N VAL A 358 2.09 -10.50 -10.09
CA VAL A 358 3.03 -11.54 -9.62
C VAL A 358 3.72 -12.18 -10.82
N ALA A 359 5.05 -11.99 -10.89
CA ALA A 359 5.92 -12.62 -11.88
C ALA A 359 6.89 -13.59 -11.20
N TRP A 360 7.14 -14.75 -11.81
CA TRP A 360 7.95 -15.83 -11.22
C TRP A 360 9.44 -15.50 -11.21
N THR A 361 9.84 -14.46 -10.50
CA THR A 361 11.24 -14.12 -10.26
C THR A 361 11.88 -15.08 -9.25
N GLN A 362 13.20 -15.08 -9.15
CA GLN A 362 13.89 -15.87 -8.13
C GLN A 362 13.41 -15.54 -6.70
N THR A 363 13.20 -14.27 -6.39
CA THR A 363 12.70 -13.82 -5.07
C THR A 363 11.29 -14.32 -4.82
N VAL A 364 10.40 -14.23 -5.82
CA VAL A 364 9.03 -14.72 -5.74
C VAL A 364 9.02 -16.23 -5.53
N ALA A 365 9.78 -16.99 -6.31
CA ALA A 365 9.89 -18.44 -6.18
C ALA A 365 10.37 -18.86 -4.78
N GLN A 366 11.41 -18.22 -4.26
CA GLN A 366 11.92 -18.48 -2.92
C GLN A 366 10.86 -18.16 -1.85
N THR A 367 10.16 -17.06 -1.99
CA THR A 367 9.10 -16.64 -1.05
C THR A 367 7.96 -17.66 -1.03
N PHE A 368 7.44 -18.05 -2.18
CA PHE A 368 6.33 -19.00 -2.28
C PHE A 368 6.73 -20.40 -1.84
N SER A 369 7.95 -20.86 -2.20
CA SER A 369 8.48 -22.15 -1.72
C SER A 369 8.60 -22.18 -0.19
N ALA A 370 9.16 -21.12 0.41
CA ALA A 370 9.27 -21.01 1.87
C ALA A 370 7.90 -20.96 2.55
N MET A 371 6.92 -20.28 1.95
CA MET A 371 5.55 -20.25 2.46
C MET A 371 4.89 -21.64 2.36
N HIS A 372 5.05 -22.33 1.24
CA HIS A 372 4.52 -23.68 1.05
C HIS A 372 5.09 -24.67 2.08
N GLU A 373 6.41 -24.69 2.23
CA GLU A 373 7.10 -25.49 3.25
C GLU A 373 6.63 -25.13 4.67
N GLY A 374 6.55 -23.83 4.97
CA GLY A 374 6.11 -23.32 6.26
C GLY A 374 4.67 -23.70 6.59
N LEU A 375 3.77 -23.70 5.62
CA LEU A 375 2.38 -24.18 5.78
C LEU A 375 2.34 -25.68 6.07
N GLY A 376 3.14 -26.47 5.34
CA GLY A 376 3.27 -27.91 5.57
C GLY A 376 3.87 -28.28 6.93
N ALA A 377 4.69 -27.40 7.51
CA ALA A 377 5.33 -27.57 8.80
C ALA A 377 4.45 -27.18 10.01
N LEU A 378 3.26 -26.61 9.79
CA LEU A 378 2.35 -26.28 10.87
C LEU A 378 1.89 -27.56 11.61
N PRO A 379 1.60 -27.50 12.92
CA PRO A 379 1.09 -28.64 13.69
C PRO A 379 -0.17 -29.27 13.08
N PHE A 380 -0.99 -28.44 12.43
CA PHE A 380 -2.16 -28.82 11.65
C PHE A 380 -2.06 -28.14 10.28
N PRO A 381 -1.41 -28.79 9.29
CA PRO A 381 -1.28 -28.25 7.95
C PRO A 381 -2.65 -27.98 7.32
N PRO A 382 -2.80 -26.88 6.57
CA PRO A 382 -4.06 -26.59 5.89
C PRO A 382 -4.35 -27.64 4.80
N THR A 383 -5.63 -27.87 4.53
CA THR A 383 -6.08 -28.82 3.51
C THR A 383 -6.06 -28.21 2.09
N GLY A 384 -5.90 -26.91 1.98
CA GLY A 384 -5.82 -26.14 0.75
C GLY A 384 -5.35 -24.72 1.03
N VAL A 385 -5.09 -23.97 -0.03
CA VAL A 385 -4.64 -22.58 0.06
C VAL A 385 -5.40 -21.74 -0.94
N ASP A 386 -6.10 -20.72 -0.44
CA ASP A 386 -6.65 -19.62 -1.23
C ASP A 386 -5.61 -18.50 -1.30
N PHE A 387 -5.08 -18.26 -2.47
CA PHE A 387 -4.18 -17.14 -2.74
C PHE A 387 -4.94 -16.04 -3.47
N LEU A 388 -5.27 -14.97 -2.75
CA LEU A 388 -6.08 -13.86 -3.24
C LEU A 388 -5.24 -12.60 -3.36
N ILE A 389 -5.25 -11.99 -4.55
CA ILE A 389 -4.50 -10.77 -4.86
C ILE A 389 -5.36 -9.72 -5.57
N THR A 390 -4.96 -8.47 -5.48
CA THR A 390 -5.67 -7.33 -6.10
C THR A 390 -5.37 -7.15 -7.58
N GLY A 391 -4.25 -7.67 -8.06
CA GLY A 391 -3.83 -7.62 -9.45
C GLY A 391 -3.87 -8.97 -10.14
N ASP A 392 -2.92 -9.21 -11.02
CA ASP A 392 -2.83 -10.40 -11.85
C ASP A 392 -1.53 -11.19 -11.63
N VAL A 393 -1.39 -12.31 -12.30
CA VAL A 393 -0.19 -13.15 -12.29
C VAL A 393 0.24 -13.46 -13.72
N THR A 394 1.53 -13.60 -13.96
CA THR A 394 2.04 -14.11 -15.24
C THR A 394 1.64 -15.59 -15.44
N SER A 395 1.66 -16.06 -16.67
CA SER A 395 1.35 -17.47 -16.97
C SER A 395 2.31 -18.41 -16.24
N MET A 396 3.61 -18.06 -16.16
CA MET A 396 4.60 -18.87 -15.45
C MET A 396 4.33 -18.87 -13.94
N ALA A 397 4.06 -17.71 -13.35
CA ALA A 397 3.71 -17.64 -11.92
C ALA A 397 2.44 -18.44 -11.60
N ALA A 398 1.40 -18.34 -12.43
CA ALA A 398 0.17 -19.11 -12.28
C ALA A 398 0.44 -20.62 -12.30
N GLU A 399 1.22 -21.12 -13.26
CA GLU A 399 1.58 -22.52 -13.37
C GLU A 399 2.36 -23.01 -12.14
N ARG A 400 3.35 -22.24 -11.70
CA ARG A 400 4.20 -22.59 -10.54
C ARG A 400 3.44 -22.57 -9.21
N ILE A 401 2.57 -21.59 -9.01
CA ILE A 401 1.73 -21.49 -7.81
C ILE A 401 0.69 -22.62 -7.79
N ALA A 402 0.07 -22.91 -8.93
CA ALA A 402 -0.86 -24.04 -9.06
C ALA A 402 -0.19 -25.40 -8.79
N ALA A 403 1.11 -25.55 -9.12
CA ALA A 403 1.88 -26.75 -8.80
C ALA A 403 2.04 -27.00 -7.28
N PHE A 404 1.92 -25.96 -6.42
CA PHE A 404 1.81 -26.11 -4.98
C PHE A 404 0.41 -26.57 -4.53
N GLY A 405 -0.56 -26.65 -5.43
CA GLY A 405 -1.96 -26.94 -5.10
C GLY A 405 -2.72 -25.73 -4.55
N TRP A 406 -2.25 -24.51 -4.84
CA TRP A 406 -2.89 -23.27 -4.39
C TRP A 406 -3.91 -22.79 -5.42
N GLU A 407 -5.05 -22.32 -4.93
CA GLU A 407 -6.08 -21.69 -5.75
C GLU A 407 -5.83 -20.19 -5.81
N ILE A 408 -5.76 -19.62 -7.03
CA ILE A 408 -5.45 -18.20 -7.25
C ILE A 408 -6.73 -17.44 -7.59
N THR A 409 -7.00 -16.38 -6.84
CA THR A 409 -8.02 -15.39 -7.16
C THR A 409 -7.35 -14.05 -7.41
N GLY A 410 -7.25 -13.67 -8.68
CA GLY A 410 -6.69 -12.36 -9.10
C GLY A 410 -7.78 -11.30 -9.27
N ASN A 411 -7.33 -10.04 -9.44
CA ASN A 411 -8.19 -8.86 -9.66
C ASN A 411 -9.28 -8.69 -8.61
N TYR A 412 -8.98 -9.08 -7.37
CA TYR A 412 -9.95 -8.94 -6.28
C TYR A 412 -10.08 -7.47 -5.86
N PRO A 413 -11.31 -6.93 -5.79
CA PRO A 413 -11.51 -5.53 -5.49
C PRO A 413 -11.21 -5.22 -4.03
N ILE A 414 -10.49 -4.13 -3.79
CA ILE A 414 -10.36 -3.54 -2.45
C ILE A 414 -11.49 -2.52 -2.25
N PRO A 415 -12.20 -2.56 -1.12
CA PRO A 415 -13.17 -1.53 -0.78
C PRO A 415 -12.50 -0.16 -0.69
N LYS A 416 -13.22 0.86 -1.15
CA LYS A 416 -12.77 2.25 -0.96
C LYS A 416 -13.16 2.69 0.45
N GLY A 417 -12.20 3.25 1.16
CA GLY A 417 -12.41 3.89 2.45
C GLY A 417 -12.05 5.37 2.40
N PRO A 418 -12.31 6.13 3.49
CA PRO A 418 -12.02 7.56 3.54
C PRO A 418 -10.53 7.89 3.53
N VAL A 419 -9.65 6.92 3.73
CA VAL A 419 -8.18 7.09 3.80
C VAL A 419 -7.40 6.00 3.05
N PHE A 420 -8.09 5.15 2.25
CA PHE A 420 -7.44 4.06 1.50
C PHE A 420 -8.22 3.65 0.25
#